data_77358bfdb2b0d9c226e6a802e55faf1d
#
_entry.id   77358bfdb2b0d9c226e6a802e55faf1d
#
_cell.length_a   1.000
_cell.length_b   1.000
_cell.length_c   1.000
_cell.angle_alpha   90.00
_cell.angle_beta   90.00
_cell.angle_gamma   90.00
#
_symmetry.space_group_name_H-M   'P 1'
#
loop_
_entity.id
_entity.type
_entity.pdbx_description
1 polymer ?
#
loop_
_entity_poly.entity_id
_entity_poly.type
_entity_poly.pdbx_seq_one_letter_code
_entity_poly.pdbx_strand_id
1 'polypeptide(L)'
;MEVFAKVADLGSFAAAADAAEISAAMVGKHVRQLEEHLGVRLLNRTTRRQSLTDAGRDFLERTRIVLAELEAAEAIAADSRVRPRGELRINAPVSFGTYSLSPLLPQYMAENPEVTVRLTLSDRVVDLVDEGYDCVFRAGALHDSSLIARSLRPLNLIPCASPAYLERHGRPRHPSDLARHACLGFSGSALEERWTFHGDDGEVVVPIGSRFSANSGHALRQAALAGMGVIHHAEELLADDLASGRLVRILAEWRSKRPLHILYAPDRRITPKLRSFLDFTTARFSQARGS
;
A
#
# COMPACT_ATOMS: atom_id res chain seq x y z
N MET A 1 5.55 -19.87 -26.48
CA MET A 1 6.01 -19.02 -25.35
C MET A 1 5.36 -19.45 -24.04
N GLU A 2 4.04 -19.56 -23.95
CA GLU A 2 3.31 -19.97 -22.73
C GLU A 2 3.78 -21.34 -22.17
N VAL A 3 3.88 -22.37 -23.04
CA VAL A 3 4.38 -23.70 -22.64
C VAL A 3 5.80 -23.65 -22.10
N PHE A 4 6.68 -22.81 -22.68
CA PHE A 4 8.03 -22.62 -22.17
C PHE A 4 8.02 -21.96 -20.77
N ALA A 5 7.19 -20.95 -20.56
CA ALA A 5 7.06 -20.31 -19.26
C ALA A 5 6.57 -21.31 -18.18
N LYS A 6 5.55 -22.14 -18.51
CA LYS A 6 5.09 -23.21 -17.61
C LYS A 6 6.18 -24.22 -17.28
N VAL A 7 7.03 -24.61 -18.25
CA VAL A 7 8.17 -25.52 -17.99
C VAL A 7 9.19 -24.87 -17.08
N ALA A 8 9.48 -23.57 -17.29
CA ALA A 8 10.43 -22.84 -16.46
C ALA A 8 9.93 -22.67 -15.02
N ASP A 9 8.64 -22.39 -14.83
CA ASP A 9 8.03 -22.16 -13.51
C ASP A 9 7.86 -23.46 -12.71
N LEU A 10 7.48 -24.57 -13.38
CA LEU A 10 7.22 -25.86 -12.74
C LEU A 10 8.45 -26.79 -12.71
N GLY A 11 9.53 -26.42 -13.41
CA GLY A 11 10.80 -27.17 -13.43
C GLY A 11 10.71 -28.56 -14.06
N SER A 12 9.59 -28.94 -14.69
CA SER A 12 9.32 -30.27 -15.22
C SER A 12 8.43 -30.24 -16.46
N PHE A 13 8.81 -31.01 -17.49
CA PHE A 13 7.98 -31.20 -18.68
C PHE A 13 6.66 -31.92 -18.36
N ALA A 14 6.67 -32.86 -17.41
CA ALA A 14 5.48 -33.58 -17.00
C ALA A 14 4.50 -32.65 -16.27
N ALA A 15 4.97 -31.86 -15.29
CA ALA A 15 4.14 -30.90 -14.57
C ALA A 15 3.60 -29.81 -15.53
N ALA A 16 4.40 -29.37 -16.49
CA ALA A 16 3.94 -28.39 -17.50
C ALA A 16 2.93 -29.00 -18.48
N ALA A 17 3.04 -30.30 -18.77
CA ALA A 17 2.09 -31.03 -19.60
C ALA A 17 0.70 -31.12 -18.92
N ASP A 18 0.69 -31.49 -17.63
CA ASP A 18 -0.54 -31.52 -16.82
C ASP A 18 -1.17 -30.13 -16.73
N ALA A 19 -0.36 -29.09 -16.45
CA ALA A 19 -0.84 -27.72 -16.33
C ALA A 19 -1.28 -27.08 -17.67
N ALA A 20 -0.86 -27.63 -18.80
CA ALA A 20 -1.23 -27.18 -20.14
C ALA A 20 -2.25 -28.07 -20.82
N GLU A 21 -2.69 -29.17 -20.16
CA GLU A 21 -3.62 -30.18 -20.70
C GLU A 21 -3.17 -30.79 -22.04
N ILE A 22 -1.85 -30.98 -22.19
CA ILE A 22 -1.23 -31.60 -23.38
C ILE A 22 -0.25 -32.70 -22.98
N SER A 23 0.21 -33.53 -23.92
CA SER A 23 1.20 -34.56 -23.62
C SER A 23 2.59 -33.97 -23.37
N ALA A 24 3.42 -34.63 -22.55
CA ALA A 24 4.81 -34.23 -22.31
C ALA A 24 5.65 -34.21 -23.60
N ALA A 25 5.33 -35.07 -24.58
CA ALA A 25 5.95 -35.06 -25.90
C ALA A 25 5.64 -33.77 -26.68
N MET A 26 4.40 -33.27 -26.57
CA MET A 26 3.99 -32.01 -27.16
C MET A 26 4.68 -30.82 -26.50
N VAL A 27 4.79 -30.80 -25.16
CA VAL A 27 5.56 -29.79 -24.43
C VAL A 27 7.00 -29.73 -24.96
N GLY A 28 7.67 -30.89 -25.06
CA GLY A 28 9.03 -30.99 -25.60
C GLY A 28 9.15 -30.51 -27.05
N LYS A 29 8.13 -30.79 -27.89
CA LYS A 29 8.07 -30.28 -29.28
C LYS A 29 7.92 -28.75 -29.31
N HIS A 30 7.01 -28.19 -28.53
CA HIS A 30 6.80 -26.73 -28.50
C HIS A 30 8.05 -25.96 -28.03
N VAL A 31 8.71 -26.45 -26.99
CA VAL A 31 9.96 -25.82 -26.51
C VAL A 31 11.06 -25.92 -27.58
N ARG A 32 11.21 -27.08 -28.24
CA ARG A 32 12.20 -27.25 -29.32
C ARG A 32 11.93 -26.31 -30.49
N GLN A 33 10.70 -26.22 -30.97
CA GLN A 33 10.32 -25.31 -32.05
C GLN A 33 10.59 -23.84 -31.67
N LEU A 34 10.40 -23.47 -30.42
CA LEU A 34 10.71 -22.12 -29.93
C LEU A 34 12.22 -21.88 -29.95
N GLU A 35 13.05 -22.82 -29.46
CA GLU A 35 14.51 -22.73 -29.48
C GLU A 35 15.06 -22.68 -30.93
N GLU A 36 14.49 -23.49 -31.83
CA GLU A 36 14.83 -23.49 -33.27
C GLU A 36 14.48 -22.14 -33.91
N HIS A 37 13.30 -21.57 -33.60
CA HIS A 37 12.87 -20.27 -34.13
C HIS A 37 13.78 -19.13 -33.66
N LEU A 38 14.22 -19.18 -32.38
CA LEU A 38 15.10 -18.16 -31.80
C LEU A 38 16.59 -18.38 -32.11
N GLY A 39 16.96 -19.56 -32.60
CA GLY A 39 18.36 -19.93 -32.87
C GLY A 39 19.22 -20.11 -31.61
N VAL A 40 18.59 -20.21 -30.42
CA VAL A 40 19.29 -20.31 -29.15
C VAL A 40 18.59 -21.30 -28.22
N ARG A 41 19.37 -22.00 -27.37
CA ARG A 41 18.81 -22.86 -26.34
C ARG A 41 18.36 -22.04 -25.14
N LEU A 42 17.14 -22.31 -24.68
CA LEU A 42 16.55 -21.68 -23.50
C LEU A 42 16.65 -22.58 -22.27
N LEU A 43 16.72 -23.92 -22.46
CA LEU A 43 16.78 -24.89 -21.40
C LEU A 43 18.05 -25.76 -21.51
N ASN A 44 18.73 -25.97 -20.39
CA ASN A 44 19.75 -26.99 -20.23
C ASN A 44 19.05 -28.33 -19.98
N ARG A 45 19.29 -29.31 -20.86
CA ARG A 45 18.73 -30.65 -20.76
C ARG A 45 19.73 -31.56 -20.04
N THR A 46 19.52 -31.82 -18.76
CA THR A 46 20.17 -32.96 -18.06
C THR A 46 19.11 -33.99 -17.74
N THR A 47 19.52 -35.26 -17.62
CA THR A 47 18.59 -36.38 -17.36
C THR A 47 17.94 -36.35 -15.99
N ARG A 48 18.32 -35.44 -15.10
CA ARG A 48 17.80 -35.32 -13.72
C ARG A 48 17.23 -33.99 -13.31
N ARG A 49 17.55 -32.89 -13.99
CA ARG A 49 16.96 -31.54 -13.71
C ARG A 49 17.02 -30.68 -14.95
N GLN A 50 16.00 -29.85 -15.13
CA GLN A 50 15.98 -28.80 -16.13
C GLN A 50 16.32 -27.49 -15.47
N SER A 51 17.20 -26.72 -16.11
CA SER A 51 17.54 -25.38 -15.67
C SER A 51 17.52 -24.44 -16.88
N LEU A 52 17.20 -23.18 -16.63
CA LEU A 52 17.29 -22.16 -17.64
C LEU A 52 18.75 -21.88 -18.03
N THR A 53 19.00 -21.62 -19.29
CA THR A 53 20.24 -20.96 -19.74
C THR A 53 20.17 -19.47 -19.39
N ASP A 54 21.27 -18.71 -19.55
CA ASP A 54 21.24 -17.25 -19.39
C ASP A 54 20.24 -16.63 -20.37
N ALA A 55 20.30 -16.99 -21.64
CA ALA A 55 19.32 -16.60 -22.64
C ALA A 55 17.89 -17.02 -22.30
N GLY A 56 17.74 -18.18 -21.64
CA GLY A 56 16.45 -18.67 -21.15
C GLY A 56 15.87 -17.82 -20.01
N ARG A 57 16.70 -17.30 -19.12
CA ARG A 57 16.28 -16.40 -18.05
C ARG A 57 15.80 -15.06 -18.61
N ASP A 58 16.59 -14.44 -19.47
CA ASP A 58 16.26 -13.17 -20.12
C ASP A 58 14.99 -13.31 -20.98
N PHE A 59 14.90 -14.40 -21.73
CA PHE A 59 13.73 -14.68 -22.56
C PHE A 59 12.48 -14.96 -21.72
N LEU A 60 12.59 -15.64 -20.56
CA LEU A 60 11.47 -15.88 -19.66
C LEU A 60 10.90 -14.59 -19.11
N GLU A 61 11.77 -13.67 -18.68
CA GLU A 61 11.36 -12.35 -18.19
C GLU A 61 10.54 -11.61 -19.24
N ARG A 62 11.06 -11.56 -20.48
CA ARG A 62 10.34 -10.93 -21.61
C ARG A 62 9.07 -11.68 -22.00
N THR A 63 9.10 -13.01 -21.95
CA THR A 63 7.92 -13.84 -22.22
C THR A 63 6.79 -13.57 -21.24
N ARG A 64 7.11 -13.42 -19.97
CA ARG A 64 6.12 -13.06 -18.94
C ARG A 64 5.47 -11.71 -19.24
N ILE A 65 6.24 -10.72 -19.68
CA ILE A 65 5.71 -9.41 -20.10
C ILE A 65 4.75 -9.57 -21.29
N VAL A 66 5.12 -10.32 -22.34
CA VAL A 66 4.31 -10.52 -23.54
C VAL A 66 3.01 -11.29 -23.24
N LEU A 67 3.11 -12.39 -22.48
CA LEU A 67 1.93 -13.15 -22.09
C LEU A 67 1.00 -12.31 -21.22
N ALA A 68 1.60 -11.50 -20.35
CA ALA A 68 0.90 -10.59 -19.53
C ALA A 68 0.21 -9.48 -20.38
N GLU A 69 0.79 -8.96 -21.52
CA GLU A 69 0.14 -8.03 -22.45
C GLU A 69 -0.97 -8.70 -23.31
N LEU A 70 -0.81 -9.95 -23.66
CA LEU A 70 -1.84 -10.71 -24.36
C LEU A 70 -3.11 -10.89 -23.51
N GLU A 71 -2.96 -11.33 -22.28
CA GLU A 71 -4.09 -11.44 -21.34
C GLU A 71 -4.80 -10.10 -21.08
N ALA A 72 -4.09 -8.91 -21.12
CA ALA A 72 -4.74 -7.60 -20.99
C ALA A 72 -5.49 -7.23 -22.26
N ALA A 73 -4.96 -7.56 -23.43
CA ALA A 73 -5.67 -7.33 -24.69
C ALA A 73 -6.94 -8.18 -24.74
N GLU A 74 -6.86 -9.45 -24.31
CA GLU A 74 -8.01 -10.33 -24.18
C GLU A 74 -9.02 -9.82 -23.12
N ALA A 75 -8.52 -9.32 -21.99
CA ALA A 75 -9.36 -8.72 -20.94
C ALA A 75 -10.04 -7.43 -21.42
N ILE A 76 -9.36 -6.60 -22.21
CA ILE A 76 -9.96 -5.40 -22.84
C ILE A 76 -11.08 -5.81 -23.81
N ALA A 77 -10.86 -6.85 -24.60
CA ALA A 77 -11.86 -7.39 -25.54
C ALA A 77 -13.04 -8.06 -24.78
N ALA A 78 -12.77 -8.62 -23.60
CA ALA A 78 -13.77 -9.24 -22.71
C ALA A 78 -14.39 -8.25 -21.69
N ASP A 79 -13.98 -6.99 -21.69
CA ASP A 79 -14.18 -5.98 -20.61
C ASP A 79 -15.64 -5.62 -20.30
N SER A 80 -16.61 -6.19 -20.97
CA SER A 80 -18.01 -6.07 -20.58
C SER A 80 -18.51 -7.20 -19.64
N ARG A 81 -17.67 -8.21 -19.29
CA ARG A 81 -18.13 -9.42 -18.58
C ARG A 81 -17.17 -10.02 -17.55
N VAL A 82 -15.96 -9.50 -17.34
CA VAL A 82 -15.04 -10.13 -16.38
C VAL A 82 -15.34 -9.64 -14.96
N ARG A 83 -15.96 -10.50 -14.16
CA ARG A 83 -16.20 -10.23 -12.73
C ARG A 83 -14.88 -10.21 -11.96
N PRO A 84 -14.70 -9.24 -11.03
CA PRO A 84 -13.58 -9.25 -10.11
C PRO A 84 -13.55 -10.54 -9.29
N ARG A 85 -12.40 -11.24 -9.26
CA ARG A 85 -12.25 -12.52 -8.53
C ARG A 85 -10.82 -12.74 -8.04
N GLY A 86 -10.69 -13.60 -7.02
CA GLY A 86 -9.39 -14.00 -6.44
C GLY A 86 -8.95 -13.13 -5.27
N GLU A 87 -7.76 -13.40 -4.74
CA GLU A 87 -7.22 -12.71 -3.56
C GLU A 87 -6.69 -11.31 -3.93
N LEU A 88 -7.17 -10.28 -3.26
CA LEU A 88 -6.68 -8.91 -3.33
C LEU A 88 -5.83 -8.61 -2.08
N ARG A 89 -4.53 -8.41 -2.28
CA ARG A 89 -3.54 -8.19 -1.21
C ARG A 89 -3.24 -6.70 -1.06
N ILE A 90 -3.58 -6.15 0.10
CA ILE A 90 -3.51 -4.72 0.39
C ILE A 90 -2.59 -4.49 1.58
N ASN A 91 -1.71 -3.48 1.50
CA ASN A 91 -1.06 -2.92 2.68
C ASN A 91 -1.56 -1.49 2.93
N ALA A 92 -1.76 -1.13 4.20
CA ALA A 92 -2.20 0.20 4.59
C ALA A 92 -1.57 0.65 5.91
N PRO A 93 -1.41 1.98 6.15
CA PRO A 93 -1.03 2.52 7.45
C PRO A 93 -2.02 2.06 8.53
N VAL A 94 -1.52 1.76 9.72
CA VAL A 94 -2.31 1.10 10.77
C VAL A 94 -3.58 1.89 11.10
N SER A 95 -3.47 3.17 11.39
CA SER A 95 -4.64 3.98 11.79
C SER A 95 -5.64 4.14 10.64
N PHE A 96 -5.17 4.47 9.43
CA PHE A 96 -6.04 4.57 8.24
C PHE A 96 -6.72 3.23 7.92
N GLY A 97 -5.95 2.16 7.92
CA GLY A 97 -6.46 0.82 7.64
C GLY A 97 -7.53 0.37 8.64
N THR A 98 -7.30 0.64 9.93
CA THR A 98 -8.23 0.25 11.00
C THR A 98 -9.52 1.08 10.98
N TYR A 99 -9.41 2.40 10.95
CA TYR A 99 -10.55 3.28 11.20
C TYR A 99 -11.25 3.79 9.95
N SER A 100 -10.57 3.82 8.79
CA SER A 100 -11.14 4.35 7.56
C SER A 100 -11.36 3.28 6.48
N LEU A 101 -10.41 2.36 6.28
CA LEU A 101 -10.49 1.38 5.20
C LEU A 101 -11.28 0.13 5.60
N SER A 102 -10.96 -0.50 6.73
CA SER A 102 -11.60 -1.75 7.17
C SER A 102 -13.12 -1.67 7.28
N PRO A 103 -13.73 -0.58 7.78
CA PRO A 103 -15.18 -0.44 7.84
C PRO A 103 -15.88 -0.45 6.46
N LEU A 104 -15.15 -0.14 5.39
CA LEU A 104 -15.68 -0.12 4.02
C LEU A 104 -15.52 -1.45 3.28
N LEU A 105 -14.61 -2.33 3.73
CA LEU A 105 -14.35 -3.61 3.06
C LEU A 105 -15.57 -4.54 2.99
N PRO A 106 -16.44 -4.63 4.01
CA PRO A 106 -17.66 -5.44 3.91
C PRO A 106 -18.54 -5.04 2.72
N GLN A 107 -18.69 -3.74 2.46
CA GLN A 107 -19.44 -3.26 1.31
C GLN A 107 -18.75 -3.65 -0.02
N TYR A 108 -17.45 -3.44 -0.13
CA TYR A 108 -16.69 -3.83 -1.32
C TYR A 108 -16.81 -5.33 -1.62
N MET A 109 -16.69 -6.18 -0.59
CA MET A 109 -16.80 -7.64 -0.74
C MET A 109 -18.23 -8.08 -1.09
N ALA A 110 -19.25 -7.39 -0.59
CA ALA A 110 -20.65 -7.67 -0.98
C ALA A 110 -20.89 -7.32 -2.47
N GLU A 111 -20.29 -6.25 -2.98
CA GLU A 111 -20.35 -5.86 -4.39
C GLU A 111 -19.50 -6.79 -5.29
N ASN A 112 -18.48 -7.48 -4.73
CA ASN A 112 -17.54 -8.36 -5.43
C ASN A 112 -17.38 -9.70 -4.71
N PRO A 113 -18.40 -10.60 -4.76
CA PRO A 113 -18.47 -11.80 -3.91
C PRO A 113 -17.39 -12.85 -4.22
N GLU A 114 -16.74 -12.80 -5.37
CA GLU A 114 -15.65 -13.71 -5.75
C GLU A 114 -14.26 -13.15 -5.37
N VAL A 115 -14.18 -11.96 -4.72
CA VAL A 115 -12.94 -11.37 -4.25
C VAL A 115 -12.72 -11.67 -2.77
N THR A 116 -11.55 -12.22 -2.45
CA THR A 116 -11.07 -12.34 -1.07
C THR A 116 -10.08 -11.21 -0.79
N VAL A 117 -10.22 -10.51 0.33
CA VAL A 117 -9.33 -9.41 0.72
C VAL A 117 -8.37 -9.88 1.80
N ARG A 118 -7.06 -9.68 1.56
CA ARG A 118 -6.01 -9.83 2.57
C ARG A 118 -5.42 -8.45 2.89
N LEU A 119 -5.77 -7.91 4.04
CA LEU A 119 -5.31 -6.61 4.51
C LEU A 119 -4.16 -6.79 5.52
N THR A 120 -3.02 -6.18 5.21
CA THR A 120 -1.88 -6.07 6.14
C THR A 120 -1.76 -4.63 6.60
N LEU A 121 -1.73 -4.41 7.91
CA LEU A 121 -1.59 -3.08 8.50
C LEU A 121 -0.15 -2.88 8.97
N SER A 122 0.54 -1.88 8.40
CA SER A 122 1.92 -1.56 8.77
C SER A 122 2.26 -0.12 8.39
N ASP A 123 2.92 0.58 9.30
CA ASP A 123 3.44 1.94 9.06
C ASP A 123 4.87 1.94 8.48
N ARG A 124 5.50 0.76 8.35
CA ARG A 124 6.80 0.65 7.67
C ARG A 124 6.65 0.85 6.15
N VAL A 125 7.73 1.27 5.52
CA VAL A 125 7.81 1.26 4.06
C VAL A 125 7.95 -0.17 3.58
N VAL A 126 6.95 -0.67 2.85
CA VAL A 126 6.97 -2.01 2.24
C VAL A 126 7.37 -1.92 0.78
N ASP A 127 8.04 -2.95 0.26
CA ASP A 127 8.20 -3.13 -1.17
C ASP A 127 6.94 -3.82 -1.73
N LEU A 128 6.24 -3.12 -2.62
CA LEU A 128 4.97 -3.60 -3.18
C LEU A 128 5.18 -4.87 -3.99
N VAL A 129 6.25 -4.92 -4.79
CA VAL A 129 6.52 -6.02 -5.72
C VAL A 129 7.06 -7.23 -4.99
N ASP A 130 8.12 -7.04 -4.21
CA ASP A 130 8.80 -8.13 -3.50
C ASP A 130 7.90 -8.78 -2.44
N GLU A 131 7.06 -7.99 -1.76
CA GLU A 131 6.11 -8.50 -0.77
C GLU A 131 4.77 -8.96 -1.39
N GLY A 132 4.60 -8.77 -2.70
CA GLY A 132 3.48 -9.30 -3.47
C GLY A 132 2.14 -8.63 -3.16
N TYR A 133 2.10 -7.35 -2.84
CA TYR A 133 0.87 -6.59 -2.70
C TYR A 133 0.30 -6.18 -4.07
N ASP A 134 -1.02 -6.20 -4.23
CA ASP A 134 -1.69 -5.64 -5.41
C ASP A 134 -1.71 -4.10 -5.35
N CYS A 135 -1.90 -3.54 -4.15
CA CYS A 135 -1.77 -2.10 -3.90
C CYS A 135 -1.35 -1.80 -2.46
N VAL A 136 -0.79 -0.61 -2.27
CA VAL A 136 -0.32 -0.11 -0.97
C VAL A 136 -0.84 1.31 -0.75
N PHE A 137 -1.47 1.56 0.39
CA PHE A 137 -1.76 2.91 0.85
C PHE A 137 -0.53 3.50 1.53
N ARG A 138 -0.19 4.74 1.20
CA ARG A 138 0.98 5.41 1.74
C ARG A 138 0.62 6.82 2.23
N ALA A 139 0.93 7.11 3.48
CA ALA A 139 0.77 8.42 4.07
C ALA A 139 2.10 9.18 4.09
N GLY A 140 2.11 10.43 3.64
CA GLY A 140 3.27 11.30 3.56
C GLY A 140 3.75 11.56 2.14
N ALA A 141 4.88 12.24 2.02
CA ALA A 141 5.51 12.50 0.73
C ALA A 141 5.94 11.18 0.07
N LEU A 142 5.79 11.13 -1.24
CA LEU A 142 6.30 10.02 -2.04
C LEU A 142 7.75 10.33 -2.43
N HIS A 143 8.59 9.31 -2.37
CA HIS A 143 9.90 9.33 -3.00
C HIS A 143 9.75 8.85 -4.46
N ASP A 144 10.72 9.18 -5.30
CA ASP A 144 10.75 8.71 -6.68
C ASP A 144 10.67 7.17 -6.71
N SER A 145 9.68 6.67 -7.42
CA SER A 145 9.44 5.24 -7.59
C SER A 145 8.81 4.99 -8.96
N SER A 146 8.99 3.77 -9.48
CA SER A 146 8.34 3.32 -10.70
C SER A 146 6.83 3.05 -10.54
N LEU A 147 6.27 3.19 -9.33
CA LEU A 147 4.88 2.89 -9.04
C LEU A 147 3.94 4.00 -9.53
N ILE A 148 2.74 3.60 -9.93
CA ILE A 148 1.66 4.54 -10.22
C ILE A 148 1.05 4.98 -8.87
N ALA A 149 0.92 6.29 -8.68
CA ALA A 149 0.31 6.88 -7.50
C ALA A 149 -1.02 7.56 -7.86
N ARG A 150 -2.09 7.23 -7.13
CA ARG A 150 -3.33 8.01 -7.13
C ARG A 150 -3.46 8.74 -5.79
N SER A 151 -3.56 10.05 -5.86
CA SER A 151 -3.77 10.89 -4.66
C SER A 151 -5.19 10.72 -4.14
N LEU A 152 -5.30 10.55 -2.83
CA LEU A 152 -6.56 10.49 -2.09
C LEU A 152 -6.70 11.73 -1.21
N ARG A 153 -7.85 11.88 -0.54
CA ARG A 153 -8.04 12.93 0.46
C ARG A 153 -6.96 12.80 1.55
N PRO A 154 -6.22 13.86 1.85
CA PRO A 154 -5.19 13.81 2.87
C PRO A 154 -5.78 13.50 4.24
N LEU A 155 -5.00 12.84 5.08
CA LEU A 155 -5.34 12.62 6.48
C LEU A 155 -5.26 13.94 7.24
N ASN A 156 -6.26 14.21 8.07
CA ASN A 156 -6.20 15.31 9.04
C ASN A 156 -5.36 14.85 10.23
N LEU A 157 -4.29 15.57 10.53
CA LEU A 157 -3.53 15.37 11.76
C LEU A 157 -3.95 16.43 12.77
N ILE A 158 -4.19 16.00 14.01
CA ILE A 158 -4.59 16.89 15.08
C ILE A 158 -3.65 16.75 16.29
N PRO A 159 -3.20 17.86 16.89
CA PRO A 159 -2.46 17.84 18.13
C PRO A 159 -3.43 17.74 19.32
N CYS A 160 -3.18 16.78 20.22
CA CYS A 160 -4.00 16.52 21.39
C CYS A 160 -3.14 16.22 22.61
N ALA A 161 -3.68 16.48 23.79
CA ALA A 161 -3.08 16.08 25.08
C ALA A 161 -4.18 15.76 26.08
N SER A 162 -3.84 15.01 27.15
CA SER A 162 -4.80 14.79 28.23
C SER A 162 -5.04 16.06 29.06
N PRO A 163 -6.23 16.24 29.65
CA PRO A 163 -6.51 17.36 30.56
C PRO A 163 -5.44 17.50 31.66
N ALA A 164 -5.07 16.39 32.28
CA ALA A 164 -4.07 16.38 33.37
C ALA A 164 -2.67 16.85 32.93
N TYR A 165 -2.29 16.60 31.66
CA TYR A 165 -1.07 17.16 31.10
C TYR A 165 -1.18 18.68 30.94
N LEU A 166 -2.30 19.16 30.37
CA LEU A 166 -2.53 20.58 30.12
C LEU A 166 -2.65 21.40 31.38
N GLU A 167 -3.22 20.84 32.48
CA GLU A 167 -3.27 21.47 33.78
C GLU A 167 -1.87 21.71 34.38
N ARG A 168 -0.95 20.77 34.18
CA ARG A 168 0.41 20.87 34.72
C ARG A 168 1.35 21.73 33.89
N HIS A 169 1.17 21.74 32.54
CA HIS A 169 2.14 22.35 31.60
C HIS A 169 1.59 23.55 30.84
N GLY A 170 0.31 23.89 31.04
CA GLY A 170 -0.37 24.94 30.28
C GLY A 170 -0.86 24.46 28.92
N ARG A 171 -1.66 25.28 28.26
CA ARG A 171 -2.23 25.01 26.96
C ARG A 171 -1.50 25.82 25.88
N PRO A 172 -0.90 25.18 24.87
CA PRO A 172 -0.28 25.89 23.74
C PRO A 172 -1.34 26.73 22.99
N ARG A 173 -1.01 27.95 22.65
CA ARG A 173 -1.86 28.87 21.86
C ARG A 173 -1.34 29.09 20.46
N HIS A 174 -0.06 28.86 20.25
CA HIS A 174 0.60 28.95 18.94
C HIS A 174 1.47 27.70 18.73
N PRO A 175 1.65 27.19 17.49
CA PRO A 175 2.47 26.02 17.21
C PRO A 175 3.87 26.09 17.80
N SER A 176 4.51 27.28 17.80
CA SER A 176 5.86 27.47 18.40
C SER A 176 5.90 27.19 19.91
N ASP A 177 4.78 27.25 20.62
CA ASP A 177 4.73 26.92 22.04
C ASP A 177 5.05 25.43 22.28
N LEU A 178 4.84 24.57 21.29
CA LEU A 178 5.14 23.13 21.36
C LEU A 178 6.61 22.85 21.64
N ALA A 179 7.53 23.77 21.32
CA ALA A 179 8.95 23.67 21.68
C ALA A 179 9.17 23.59 23.20
N ARG A 180 8.20 24.01 24.02
CA ARG A 180 8.24 23.96 25.50
C ARG A 180 7.43 22.79 26.07
N HIS A 181 6.80 22.00 25.20
CA HIS A 181 5.99 20.85 25.60
C HIS A 181 6.70 19.54 25.29
N ALA A 182 6.41 18.51 26.07
CA ALA A 182 6.80 17.15 25.71
C ALA A 182 5.95 16.71 24.52
N CYS A 183 6.57 16.51 23.37
CA CYS A 183 5.93 16.00 22.17
C CYS A 183 6.26 14.53 21.95
N LEU A 184 5.28 13.75 21.51
CA LEU A 184 5.43 12.31 21.27
C LEU A 184 5.75 12.06 19.80
N GLY A 185 6.93 11.50 19.52
CA GLY A 185 7.45 11.31 18.17
C GLY A 185 6.92 10.04 17.50
N PHE A 186 6.46 10.15 16.27
CA PHE A 186 6.14 8.98 15.47
C PHE A 186 7.38 8.51 14.70
N SER A 187 8.07 7.49 15.26
CA SER A 187 9.37 7.05 14.74
C SER A 187 9.31 6.46 13.35
N GLY A 188 10.38 6.64 12.59
CA GLY A 188 10.49 6.21 11.20
C GLY A 188 9.68 7.07 10.22
N SER A 189 9.27 8.26 10.62
CA SER A 189 8.59 9.24 9.76
C SER A 189 9.06 10.67 10.06
N ALA A 190 8.79 11.60 9.15
CA ALA A 190 9.09 13.03 9.35
C ALA A 190 8.39 13.61 10.60
N LEU A 191 7.34 12.98 11.13
CA LEU A 191 6.63 13.41 12.34
C LEU A 191 7.43 13.14 13.63
N GLU A 192 8.54 12.44 13.57
CA GLU A 192 9.45 12.25 14.70
C GLU A 192 10.27 13.52 14.98
N GLU A 193 10.62 14.27 13.93
CA GLU A 193 11.54 15.40 14.02
C GLU A 193 10.85 16.75 13.94
N ARG A 194 9.73 16.86 13.22
CA ARG A 194 9.05 18.13 12.98
C ARG A 194 7.56 17.95 12.70
N TRP A 195 6.79 18.95 13.13
CA TRP A 195 5.38 19.06 12.83
C TRP A 195 5.10 20.34 12.06
N THR A 196 4.28 20.23 11.02
CA THR A 196 3.92 21.35 10.15
C THR A 196 2.47 21.73 10.35
N PHE A 197 2.22 23.00 10.57
CA PHE A 197 0.90 23.58 10.77
C PHE A 197 0.67 24.71 9.78
N HIS A 198 -0.57 24.84 9.32
CA HIS A 198 -1.00 25.90 8.42
C HIS A 198 -2.12 26.72 9.09
N GLY A 199 -1.89 27.99 9.27
CA GLY A 199 -2.83 28.98 9.78
C GLY A 199 -3.11 30.05 8.74
N ASP A 200 -3.88 31.08 9.14
CA ASP A 200 -4.21 32.19 8.25
C ASP A 200 -2.97 33.05 7.94
N ASP A 201 -1.99 33.08 8.85
CA ASP A 201 -0.72 33.80 8.68
C ASP A 201 0.37 32.99 7.98
N GLY A 202 0.05 31.80 7.48
CA GLY A 202 0.98 30.95 6.74
C GLY A 202 1.33 29.61 7.40
N GLU A 203 2.48 29.09 7.01
CA GLU A 203 3.02 27.80 7.49
C GLU A 203 3.96 27.99 8.67
N VAL A 204 3.79 27.16 9.69
CA VAL A 204 4.70 27.08 10.85
C VAL A 204 5.22 25.67 10.98
N VAL A 205 6.55 25.50 10.89
CA VAL A 205 7.23 24.23 11.11
C VAL A 205 7.88 24.24 12.50
N VAL A 206 7.50 23.29 13.33
CA VAL A 206 8.00 23.17 14.70
C VAL A 206 8.92 21.96 14.78
N PRO A 207 10.20 22.15 15.14
CA PRO A 207 11.10 21.04 15.45
C PRO A 207 10.64 20.36 16.75
N ILE A 208 10.63 19.03 16.74
CA ILE A 208 10.13 18.21 17.87
C ILE A 208 11.31 17.47 18.50
N GLY A 209 11.54 17.75 19.78
CA GLY A 209 12.46 17.00 20.63
C GLY A 209 11.72 15.95 21.44
N SER A 210 11.55 14.74 20.91
CA SER A 210 10.79 13.69 21.57
C SER A 210 11.63 12.94 22.59
N ARG A 211 11.19 12.88 23.86
CA ARG A 211 11.72 11.95 24.87
C ARG A 211 11.12 10.55 24.78
N PHE A 212 10.03 10.41 24.03
CA PHE A 212 9.37 9.15 23.76
C PHE A 212 8.92 9.13 22.29
N SER A 213 9.43 8.16 21.56
CA SER A 213 9.08 7.90 20.16
C SER A 213 8.62 6.44 20.02
N ALA A 214 7.64 6.20 19.18
CA ALA A 214 7.19 4.87 18.82
C ALA A 214 6.73 4.82 17.37
N ASN A 215 6.87 3.66 16.73
CA ASN A 215 6.35 3.38 15.40
C ASN A 215 4.88 2.92 15.40
N SER A 216 4.16 3.19 16.47
CA SER A 216 2.76 2.82 16.66
C SER A 216 1.98 4.02 17.19
N GLY A 217 1.04 4.53 16.39
CA GLY A 217 0.12 5.59 16.81
C GLY A 217 -0.69 5.20 18.05
N HIS A 218 -1.03 3.92 18.21
CA HIS A 218 -1.75 3.42 19.40
C HIS A 218 -0.89 3.51 20.65
N ALA A 219 0.42 3.23 20.57
CA ALA A 219 1.34 3.39 21.70
C ALA A 219 1.47 4.87 22.08
N LEU A 220 1.61 5.77 21.11
CA LEU A 220 1.65 7.22 21.34
C LEU A 220 0.34 7.73 21.95
N ARG A 221 -0.81 7.22 21.48
CA ARG A 221 -2.14 7.53 22.06
C ARG A 221 -2.20 7.14 23.52
N GLN A 222 -1.75 5.95 23.91
CA GLN A 222 -1.72 5.52 25.32
C GLN A 222 -0.79 6.40 26.17
N ALA A 223 0.38 6.77 25.64
CA ALA A 223 1.30 7.69 26.32
C ALA A 223 0.66 9.08 26.55
N ALA A 224 -0.07 9.60 25.55
CA ALA A 224 -0.78 10.88 25.68
C ALA A 224 -1.90 10.81 26.72
N LEU A 225 -2.68 9.72 26.72
CA LEU A 225 -3.73 9.47 27.74
C LEU A 225 -3.15 9.39 29.15
N ALA A 226 -1.96 8.81 29.30
CA ALA A 226 -1.23 8.75 30.57
C ALA A 226 -0.61 10.10 30.99
N GLY A 227 -0.79 11.17 30.21
CA GLY A 227 -0.28 12.50 30.51
C GLY A 227 1.21 12.68 30.27
N MET A 228 1.80 11.92 29.36
CA MET A 228 3.23 12.02 29.03
C MET A 228 3.54 13.24 28.14
N GLY A 229 2.59 13.69 27.30
CA GLY A 229 2.84 14.78 26.39
C GLY A 229 1.75 15.00 25.34
N VAL A 230 2.09 15.79 24.34
CA VAL A 230 1.25 16.08 23.19
C VAL A 230 1.45 15.02 22.10
N ILE A 231 0.36 14.41 21.65
CA ILE A 231 0.33 13.57 20.43
C ILE A 231 -0.13 14.41 19.24
N HIS A 232 0.46 14.21 18.07
CA HIS A 232 0.03 14.75 16.78
C HIS A 232 -0.17 13.60 15.81
N HIS A 233 -1.42 13.21 15.61
CA HIS A 233 -1.75 12.02 14.82
C HIS A 233 -3.08 12.18 14.08
N ALA A 234 -3.38 11.20 13.21
CA ALA A 234 -4.63 11.14 12.46
C ALA A 234 -5.85 11.24 13.41
N GLU A 235 -6.80 12.11 13.05
CA GLU A 235 -8.00 12.40 13.83
C GLU A 235 -8.81 11.13 14.11
N GLU A 236 -8.88 10.21 13.16
CA GLU A 236 -9.61 8.96 13.28
C GLU A 236 -9.12 8.07 14.46
N LEU A 237 -7.81 8.10 14.74
CA LEU A 237 -7.23 7.37 15.88
C LEU A 237 -7.67 7.97 17.23
N LEU A 238 -7.91 9.27 17.27
CA LEU A 238 -8.11 10.03 18.50
C LEU A 238 -9.58 10.38 18.75
N ALA A 239 -10.48 10.04 17.81
CA ALA A 239 -11.88 10.47 17.81
C ALA A 239 -12.64 10.10 19.09
N ASP A 240 -12.52 8.85 19.55
CA ASP A 240 -13.21 8.37 20.75
C ASP A 240 -12.71 9.05 22.03
N ASP A 241 -11.41 9.38 22.09
CA ASP A 241 -10.83 10.07 23.24
C ASP A 241 -11.22 11.54 23.28
N LEU A 242 -11.35 12.16 22.12
CA LEU A 242 -11.87 13.52 22.00
C LEU A 242 -13.34 13.57 22.41
N ALA A 243 -14.16 12.64 21.89
CA ALA A 243 -15.57 12.58 22.21
C ALA A 243 -15.83 12.34 23.70
N SER A 244 -14.98 11.53 24.36
CA SER A 244 -15.07 11.24 25.79
C SER A 244 -14.34 12.24 26.69
N GLY A 245 -13.66 13.25 26.13
CA GLY A 245 -12.88 14.24 26.88
C GLY A 245 -11.58 13.71 27.52
N ARG A 246 -11.17 12.48 27.23
CA ARG A 246 -9.91 11.90 27.73
C ARG A 246 -8.68 12.57 27.08
N LEU A 247 -8.83 13.02 25.85
CA LEU A 247 -7.92 13.92 25.15
C LEU A 247 -8.64 15.20 24.78
N VAL A 248 -7.89 16.28 24.73
CA VAL A 248 -8.38 17.60 24.32
C VAL A 248 -7.57 18.06 23.12
N ARG A 249 -8.24 18.45 22.05
CA ARG A 249 -7.61 19.07 20.91
C ARG A 249 -7.04 20.45 21.30
N ILE A 250 -5.80 20.69 20.94
CA ILE A 250 -5.12 22.00 21.09
C ILE A 250 -4.88 22.57 19.70
N LEU A 251 -4.59 23.86 19.60
CA LEU A 251 -4.30 24.56 18.33
C LEU A 251 -5.37 24.33 17.26
N ALA A 252 -6.65 24.44 17.62
CA ALA A 252 -7.78 24.07 16.77
C ALA A 252 -7.88 24.93 15.48
N GLU A 253 -7.40 26.18 15.53
CA GLU A 253 -7.33 27.08 14.37
C GLU A 253 -6.26 26.67 13.34
N TRP A 254 -5.32 25.79 13.76
CA TRP A 254 -4.22 25.34 12.93
C TRP A 254 -4.56 24.01 12.23
N ARG A 255 -4.31 23.94 10.93
CA ARG A 255 -4.53 22.76 10.11
C ARG A 255 -3.22 22.03 9.92
N SER A 256 -3.25 20.72 10.04
CA SER A 256 -2.12 19.87 9.68
C SER A 256 -2.66 18.70 8.85
N LYS A 257 -2.12 18.52 7.66
CA LYS A 257 -2.56 17.49 6.72
C LYS A 257 -1.39 16.64 6.28
N ARG A 258 -1.64 15.35 6.14
CA ARG A 258 -0.66 14.41 5.61
C ARG A 258 -1.18 13.81 4.30
N PRO A 259 -0.49 13.98 3.17
CA PRO A 259 -0.90 13.37 1.91
C PRO A 259 -1.16 11.88 2.07
N LEU A 260 -2.17 11.36 1.37
CA LEU A 260 -2.48 9.94 1.30
C LEU A 260 -2.55 9.52 -0.16
N HIS A 261 -1.90 8.43 -0.49
CA HIS A 261 -1.84 7.89 -1.84
C HIS A 261 -2.15 6.40 -1.83
N ILE A 262 -2.72 5.90 -2.92
CA ILE A 262 -2.74 4.48 -3.23
C ILE A 262 -1.74 4.22 -4.36
N LEU A 263 -0.82 3.29 -4.13
CA LEU A 263 0.26 2.94 -5.03
C LEU A 263 0.04 1.54 -5.59
N TYR A 264 0.35 1.34 -6.87
CA TYR A 264 0.33 0.04 -7.53
C TYR A 264 1.36 -0.01 -8.67
N ALA A 265 1.76 -1.20 -9.08
CA ALA A 265 2.78 -1.36 -10.11
C ALA A 265 2.24 -1.01 -11.50
N PRO A 266 3.01 -0.28 -12.35
CA PRO A 266 2.62 0.07 -13.72
C PRO A 266 2.55 -1.17 -14.62
N ASP A 267 3.47 -2.14 -14.42
CA ASP A 267 3.62 -3.33 -15.25
C ASP A 267 2.69 -4.48 -14.85
N ARG A 268 2.15 -4.43 -13.64
CA ARG A 268 1.04 -5.31 -13.26
C ARG A 268 -0.21 -4.72 -13.86
N ARG A 269 -0.70 -5.38 -14.93
CA ARG A 269 -2.01 -5.06 -15.47
C ARG A 269 -2.97 -4.86 -14.33
N ILE A 270 -3.69 -3.77 -14.40
CA ILE A 270 -4.79 -3.51 -13.48
C ILE A 270 -5.77 -4.65 -13.68
N THR A 271 -5.63 -5.72 -12.88
CA THR A 271 -6.56 -6.85 -12.89
C THR A 271 -7.97 -6.35 -12.57
N PRO A 272 -9.02 -7.03 -13.01
CA PRO A 272 -10.40 -6.62 -12.70
C PRO A 272 -10.63 -6.38 -11.19
N LYS A 273 -10.07 -7.22 -10.32
CA LYS A 273 -10.13 -7.06 -8.86
C LYS A 273 -9.44 -5.79 -8.37
N LEU A 274 -8.26 -5.47 -8.91
CA LEU A 274 -7.54 -4.25 -8.54
C LEU A 274 -8.24 -3.01 -9.08
N ARG A 275 -8.71 -3.02 -10.34
CA ARG A 275 -9.46 -1.92 -10.94
C ARG A 275 -10.71 -1.59 -10.13
N SER A 276 -11.55 -2.59 -9.84
CA SER A 276 -12.76 -2.39 -9.04
C SER A 276 -12.46 -1.83 -7.65
N PHE A 277 -11.38 -2.27 -7.02
CA PHE A 277 -10.95 -1.75 -5.73
C PHE A 277 -10.42 -0.32 -5.78
N LEU A 278 -9.63 0.01 -6.81
CA LEU A 278 -9.16 1.38 -7.04
C LEU A 278 -10.33 2.34 -7.28
N ASP A 279 -11.32 1.94 -8.05
CA ASP A 279 -12.51 2.75 -8.33
C ASP A 279 -13.37 2.89 -7.08
N PHE A 280 -13.58 1.80 -6.34
CA PHE A 280 -14.29 1.81 -5.06
C PHE A 280 -13.65 2.75 -4.03
N THR A 281 -12.33 2.68 -3.86
CA THR A 281 -11.61 3.51 -2.89
C THR A 281 -11.49 4.96 -3.35
N THR A 282 -11.27 5.20 -4.64
CA THR A 282 -11.23 6.55 -5.19
C THR A 282 -12.57 7.27 -5.00
N ALA A 283 -13.69 6.60 -5.25
CA ALA A 283 -15.02 7.18 -5.06
C ALA A 283 -15.28 7.61 -3.60
N ARG A 284 -14.70 6.91 -2.62
CA ARG A 284 -14.93 7.18 -1.18
C ARG A 284 -13.89 8.10 -0.55
N PHE A 285 -12.67 8.06 -1.06
CA PHE A 285 -11.54 8.84 -0.55
C PHE A 285 -11.04 9.90 -1.54
N SER A 286 -11.78 10.20 -2.62
CA SER A 286 -11.41 11.30 -3.51
C SER A 286 -11.37 12.63 -2.74
N GLN A 287 -10.47 13.50 -3.16
CA GLN A 287 -10.55 14.89 -2.76
C GLN A 287 -11.89 15.41 -3.30
N ALA A 288 -12.73 16.00 -2.45
CA ALA A 288 -13.86 16.78 -2.93
C ALA A 288 -13.28 17.78 -3.95
N ARG A 289 -13.74 17.71 -5.20
CA ARG A 289 -13.37 18.73 -6.20
C ARG A 289 -13.79 20.05 -5.57
N GLY A 290 -12.78 20.89 -5.26
CA GLY A 290 -13.02 22.19 -4.65
C GLY A 290 -14.03 22.96 -5.48
N SER A 291 -15.10 23.34 -4.81
CA SER A 291 -16.03 24.38 -5.26
C SER A 291 -15.35 25.71 -5.13
#